data_149d5487542cbf2c614335e52360a50e
#
_entry.id   149d5487542cbf2c614335e52360a50e
#
_cell.length_a   1.000
_cell.length_b   1.000
_cell.length_c   1.000
_cell.angle_alpha   90.00
_cell.angle_beta   90.00
_cell.angle_gamma   90.00
#
_symmetry.space_group_name_H-M   'P 1'
#
loop_
_entity.id
_entity.type
_entity.pdbx_description
1 polymer ?
#
loop_
_entity_poly.entity_id
_entity_poly.type
_entity_poly.pdbx_seq_one_letter_code
_entity_poly.pdbx_strand_id
1 'polypeptide(L)'
;MLQAQRLVVLGYWLSTRNTIEKIGRSLFVHAGISREFLDLGLSLPMVNEHVSHGLWMNKQQRRADSPLTWFLFASKGPLWYRGMVRQEERYSPIATDTLDMVLRHFDVDRVVVGHTIFHEVTSLHGGRVLAVNVDNKKNRKHHRTRAILIEGTVVSFVDDDGKGFIP
;
A
#
# COMPACT_ATOMS: atom_id res chain seq x y z
N MET A 1 -28.04 -17.45 -0.63
CA MET A 1 -27.48 -17.71 0.69
C MET A 1 -25.95 -17.91 0.70
N LEU A 2 -25.39 -18.83 -0.07
CA LEU A 2 -23.92 -19.11 -0.11
C LEU A 2 -23.03 -17.90 -0.47
N GLN A 3 -23.49 -17.02 -1.36
CA GLN A 3 -22.71 -15.85 -1.79
C GLN A 3 -22.65 -14.76 -0.70
N ALA A 4 -23.72 -14.54 0.03
CA ALA A 4 -23.76 -13.62 1.16
C ALA A 4 -22.89 -14.10 2.33
N GLN A 5 -22.91 -15.41 2.64
CA GLN A 5 -22.05 -15.99 3.68
C GLN A 5 -20.56 -15.90 3.32
N ARG A 6 -20.18 -16.10 2.03
CA ARG A 6 -18.79 -15.91 1.58
C ARG A 6 -18.33 -14.46 1.71
N LEU A 7 -19.18 -13.49 1.40
CA LEU A 7 -18.86 -12.06 1.56
C LEU A 7 -18.67 -11.69 3.03
N VAL A 8 -19.46 -12.24 3.95
CA VAL A 8 -19.30 -12.03 5.39
C VAL A 8 -17.97 -12.60 5.89
N VAL A 9 -17.62 -13.84 5.50
CA VAL A 9 -16.37 -14.49 5.90
C VAL A 9 -15.16 -13.76 5.35
N LEU A 10 -15.16 -13.40 4.06
CA LEU A 10 -14.06 -12.64 3.44
C LEU A 10 -13.95 -11.23 3.98
N GLY A 11 -15.07 -10.54 4.23
CA GLY A 11 -15.10 -9.22 4.84
C GLY A 11 -14.55 -9.24 6.25
N TYR A 12 -14.93 -10.22 7.06
CA TYR A 12 -14.39 -10.42 8.39
C TYR A 12 -12.88 -10.70 8.34
N TRP A 13 -12.44 -11.64 7.50
CA TRP A 13 -11.02 -11.91 7.32
C TRP A 13 -10.25 -10.66 6.90
N LEU A 14 -10.77 -9.87 5.96
CA LEU A 14 -10.14 -8.63 5.52
C LEU A 14 -10.00 -7.61 6.66
N SER A 15 -11.03 -7.47 7.49
CA SER A 15 -11.00 -6.54 8.63
C SER A 15 -9.98 -6.92 9.71
N THR A 16 -9.51 -8.16 9.72
CA THR A 16 -8.44 -8.61 10.62
C THR A 16 -7.03 -8.43 10.03
N ARG A 17 -6.91 -7.90 8.80
CA ARG A 17 -5.61 -7.67 8.14
C ARG A 17 -5.17 -6.24 8.36
N ASN A 18 -3.87 -6.07 8.58
CA ASN A 18 -3.29 -4.76 8.72
C ASN A 18 -3.30 -4.01 7.38
N THR A 19 -3.66 -2.73 7.43
CA THR A 19 -3.61 -1.83 6.27
C THR A 19 -2.19 -1.36 5.98
N ILE A 20 -1.41 -1.21 7.05
CA ILE A 20 0.01 -0.86 7.01
C ILE A 20 0.75 -1.85 7.89
N GLU A 21 1.81 -2.44 7.36
CA GLU A 21 2.64 -3.42 8.07
C GLU A 21 4.12 -3.13 7.85
N LYS A 22 4.92 -3.14 8.92
CA LYS A 22 6.38 -3.11 8.85
C LYS A 22 6.91 -4.53 8.99
N ILE A 23 7.64 -5.00 7.99
CA ILE A 23 8.33 -6.30 8.02
C ILE A 23 9.81 -6.06 7.74
N GLY A 24 10.64 -6.25 8.74
CA GLY A 24 12.06 -5.91 8.66
C GLY A 24 12.26 -4.44 8.32
N ARG A 25 12.96 -4.16 7.22
CA ARG A 25 13.26 -2.82 6.72
C ARG A 25 12.32 -2.38 5.59
N SER A 26 11.15 -2.98 5.46
CA SER A 26 10.15 -2.65 4.44
C SER A 26 8.80 -2.31 5.07
N LEU A 27 8.18 -1.21 4.61
CA LEU A 27 6.82 -0.82 4.98
C LEU A 27 5.87 -1.21 3.86
N PHE A 28 4.89 -2.03 4.17
CA PHE A 28 3.85 -2.45 3.24
C PHE A 28 2.58 -1.62 3.49
N VAL A 29 2.05 -0.99 2.46
CA VAL A 29 0.82 -0.20 2.55
C VAL A 29 0.00 -0.36 1.27
N HIS A 30 -1.34 -0.29 1.38
CA HIS A 30 -2.21 -0.52 0.22
C HIS A 30 -1.96 0.45 -0.94
N ALA A 31 -1.92 1.76 -0.70
CA ALA A 31 -1.72 2.77 -1.75
C ALA A 31 -0.49 3.65 -1.53
N GLY A 32 -0.27 4.19 -0.34
CA GLY A 32 0.90 5.02 -0.06
C GLY A 32 0.77 5.83 1.22
N ILE A 33 1.84 6.55 1.55
CA ILE A 33 1.96 7.46 2.70
C ILE A 33 2.09 8.89 2.17
N SER A 34 1.11 9.73 2.43
CA SER A 34 1.15 11.15 2.10
C SER A 34 1.88 11.98 3.18
N ARG A 35 2.22 13.22 2.87
CA ARG A 35 2.74 14.16 3.85
C ARG A 35 1.73 14.41 4.96
N GLU A 36 0.47 14.59 4.62
CA GLU A 36 -0.61 14.83 5.57
C GLU A 36 -0.82 13.64 6.51
N PHE A 37 -0.65 12.40 6.01
CA PHE A 37 -0.68 11.21 6.85
C PHE A 37 0.49 11.19 7.84
N LEU A 38 1.70 11.51 7.38
CA LEU A 38 2.90 11.54 8.22
C LEU A 38 2.76 12.57 9.35
N ASP A 39 2.21 13.74 9.04
CA ASP A 39 2.03 14.86 9.99
C ASP A 39 1.04 14.53 11.13
N LEU A 40 0.19 13.50 10.96
CA LEU A 40 -0.69 13.02 12.05
C LEU A 40 0.07 12.28 13.16
N GLY A 41 1.29 11.82 12.92
CA GLY A 41 2.12 11.14 13.92
C GLY A 41 1.52 9.85 14.48
N LEU A 42 0.69 9.15 13.69
CA LEU A 42 -0.04 7.97 14.15
C LEU A 42 0.86 6.74 14.23
N SER A 43 0.65 5.91 15.25
CA SER A 43 1.25 4.58 15.30
C SER A 43 0.54 3.62 14.32
N LEU A 44 1.29 2.62 13.81
CA LEU A 44 0.72 1.61 12.90
C LEU A 44 -0.49 0.87 13.53
N PRO A 45 -0.45 0.45 14.81
CA PRO A 45 -1.62 -0.16 15.45
C PRO A 45 -2.86 0.73 15.43
N MET A 46 -2.72 2.03 15.75
CA MET A 46 -3.86 2.97 15.70
C MET A 46 -4.47 3.06 14.30
N VAL A 47 -3.63 3.17 13.26
CA VAL A 47 -4.11 3.22 11.87
C VAL A 47 -4.85 1.96 11.51
N ASN A 48 -4.29 0.80 11.83
CA ASN A 48 -4.88 -0.50 11.52
C ASN A 48 -6.22 -0.72 12.22
N GLU A 49 -6.34 -0.33 13.49
CA GLU A 49 -7.57 -0.38 14.27
C GLU A 49 -8.66 0.51 13.66
N HIS A 50 -8.34 1.79 13.38
CA HIS A 50 -9.30 2.72 12.78
C HIS A 50 -9.76 2.28 11.38
N VAL A 51 -8.86 1.75 10.56
CA VAL A 51 -9.24 1.24 9.24
C VAL A 51 -10.10 -0.01 9.38
N SER A 52 -9.72 -0.97 10.24
CA SER A 52 -10.52 -2.16 10.50
C SER A 52 -11.96 -1.81 10.91
N HIS A 53 -12.10 -0.88 11.84
CA HIS A 53 -13.41 -0.36 12.26
C HIS A 53 -14.17 0.31 11.11
N GLY A 54 -13.52 1.21 10.37
CA GLY A 54 -14.10 1.95 9.25
C GLY A 54 -14.49 1.11 8.04
N LEU A 55 -13.95 -0.13 7.89
CA LEU A 55 -14.32 -1.04 6.79
C LEU A 55 -15.81 -1.42 6.82
N TRP A 56 -16.41 -1.47 8.01
CA TRP A 56 -17.82 -1.81 8.20
C TRP A 56 -18.78 -0.62 8.00
N MET A 57 -18.25 0.57 7.78
CA MET A 57 -18.99 1.82 7.63
C MET A 57 -19.17 2.18 6.15
N ASN A 58 -20.32 2.73 5.80
CA ASN A 58 -20.48 3.45 4.54
C ASN A 58 -19.82 4.84 4.61
N LYS A 59 -19.77 5.54 3.47
CA LYS A 59 -19.11 6.86 3.36
C LYS A 59 -19.67 7.89 4.36
N GLN A 60 -20.99 7.91 4.55
CA GLN A 60 -21.65 8.86 5.45
C GLN A 60 -21.33 8.56 6.92
N GLN A 61 -21.33 7.29 7.28
CA GLN A 61 -20.96 6.84 8.62
C GLN A 61 -19.49 7.19 8.95
N ARG A 62 -18.54 6.94 8.04
CA ARG A 62 -17.12 7.31 8.23
C ARG A 62 -16.95 8.80 8.46
N ARG A 63 -17.74 9.63 7.75
CA ARG A 63 -17.69 11.08 7.91
C ARG A 63 -18.24 11.55 9.26
N ALA A 64 -19.23 10.84 9.78
CA ALA A 64 -19.86 11.15 11.07
C ALA A 64 -19.06 10.58 12.26
N ASP A 65 -18.28 9.54 12.06
CA ASP A 65 -17.51 8.84 13.10
C ASP A 65 -16.40 9.74 13.67
N SER A 66 -15.43 10.07 12.85
CA SER A 66 -14.35 10.98 13.25
C SER A 66 -13.63 11.59 12.05
N PRO A 67 -12.96 12.76 12.22
CA PRO A 67 -12.08 13.32 11.20
C PRO A 67 -10.97 12.35 10.80
N LEU A 68 -10.44 11.56 11.72
CA LEU A 68 -9.39 10.57 11.48
C LEU A 68 -9.91 9.43 10.61
N THR A 69 -11.03 8.81 10.97
CA THR A 69 -11.65 7.75 10.14
C THR A 69 -11.93 8.26 8.74
N TRP A 70 -12.50 9.47 8.62
CA TRP A 70 -12.73 10.08 7.31
C TRP A 70 -11.45 10.24 6.51
N PHE A 71 -10.38 10.76 7.12
CA PHE A 71 -9.08 10.96 6.46
C PHE A 71 -8.46 9.66 5.97
N LEU A 72 -8.47 8.59 6.78
CA LEU A 72 -7.87 7.30 6.42
C LEU A 72 -8.50 6.67 5.17
N PHE A 73 -9.76 6.98 4.88
CA PHE A 73 -10.47 6.55 3.67
C PHE A 73 -10.53 7.61 2.56
N ALA A 74 -9.89 8.76 2.73
CA ALA A 74 -9.85 9.84 1.75
C ALA A 74 -8.64 9.73 0.80
N SER A 75 -8.57 10.61 -0.19
CA SER A 75 -7.54 10.59 -1.26
C SER A 75 -6.09 10.72 -0.76
N LYS A 76 -5.88 11.30 0.42
CA LYS A 76 -4.57 11.41 1.09
C LYS A 76 -4.32 10.34 2.13
N GLY A 77 -5.33 9.51 2.42
CA GLY A 77 -5.20 8.37 3.32
C GLY A 77 -4.48 7.18 2.68
N PRO A 78 -4.04 6.20 3.51
CA PRO A 78 -3.18 5.10 3.07
C PRO A 78 -3.84 4.14 2.08
N LEU A 79 -5.17 4.19 1.94
CA LEU A 79 -5.94 3.34 1.02
C LEU A 79 -6.05 3.94 -0.40
N TRP A 80 -5.78 5.25 -0.58
CA TRP A 80 -6.06 5.92 -1.85
C TRP A 80 -4.93 6.79 -2.38
N TYR A 81 -3.96 7.18 -1.55
CA TYR A 81 -2.90 8.09 -1.95
C TYR A 81 -1.99 7.47 -3.02
N ARG A 82 -1.89 8.13 -4.16
CA ARG A 82 -1.10 7.67 -5.32
C ARG A 82 0.15 8.49 -5.60
N GLY A 83 0.43 9.52 -4.81
CA GLY A 83 1.55 10.42 -5.06
C GLY A 83 2.93 9.78 -4.93
N MET A 84 3.04 8.60 -4.30
CA MET A 84 4.30 7.83 -4.28
C MET A 84 4.64 7.20 -5.64
N VAL A 85 3.63 7.01 -6.52
CA VAL A 85 3.78 6.27 -7.78
C VAL A 85 3.28 7.00 -9.01
N ARG A 86 2.63 8.16 -8.83
CA ARG A 86 2.10 9.00 -9.90
C ARG A 86 2.67 10.40 -9.80
N GLN A 87 3.04 10.97 -10.96
CA GLN A 87 3.65 12.29 -11.05
C GLN A 87 2.65 13.40 -11.45
N GLU A 88 1.42 13.03 -11.79
CA GLU A 88 0.38 14.00 -12.13
C GLU A 88 -0.06 14.79 -10.89
N GLU A 89 -0.16 16.12 -11.00
CA GLU A 89 -0.47 17.07 -9.91
C GLU A 89 -1.71 16.68 -9.10
N ARG A 90 -2.73 16.16 -9.77
CA ARG A 90 -3.98 15.68 -9.10
C ARG A 90 -3.75 14.59 -8.04
N TYR A 91 -2.64 13.88 -8.12
CA TYR A 91 -2.26 12.85 -7.13
C TYR A 91 -1.32 13.38 -6.06
N SER A 92 -0.93 14.65 -6.13
CA SER A 92 0.03 15.30 -5.23
C SER A 92 1.31 14.46 -5.10
N PRO A 93 2.17 14.47 -6.14
CA PRO A 93 3.40 13.69 -6.15
C PRO A 93 4.22 13.92 -4.87
N ILE A 94 4.75 12.83 -4.32
CA ILE A 94 5.57 12.92 -3.12
C ILE A 94 6.90 13.60 -3.44
N ALA A 95 7.26 14.61 -2.66
CA ALA A 95 8.58 15.23 -2.74
C ALA A 95 9.64 14.31 -2.14
N THR A 96 10.88 14.41 -2.61
CA THR A 96 11.99 13.56 -2.16
C THR A 96 12.24 13.69 -0.66
N ASP A 97 12.21 14.90 -0.12
CA ASP A 97 12.38 15.17 1.31
C ASP A 97 11.25 14.53 2.16
N THR A 98 10.02 14.58 1.65
CA THR A 98 8.87 13.91 2.31
C THR A 98 9.03 12.41 2.30
N LEU A 99 9.49 11.81 1.20
CA LEU A 99 9.79 10.38 1.16
C LEU A 99 10.89 10.01 2.17
N ASP A 100 11.94 10.84 2.26
CA ASP A 100 13.02 10.65 3.25
C ASP A 100 12.50 10.73 4.70
N MET A 101 11.54 11.63 4.95
CA MET A 101 10.86 11.71 6.25
C MET A 101 10.05 10.44 6.55
N VAL A 102 9.30 9.92 5.57
CA VAL A 102 8.54 8.66 5.71
C VAL A 102 9.48 7.51 6.07
N LEU A 103 10.57 7.34 5.32
CA LEU A 103 11.52 6.25 5.56
C LEU A 103 12.15 6.33 6.94
N ARG A 104 12.56 7.53 7.37
CA ARG A 104 13.11 7.75 8.73
C ARG A 104 12.09 7.53 9.82
N HIS A 105 10.86 8.04 9.65
CA HIS A 105 9.80 7.92 10.67
C HIS A 105 9.47 6.46 10.98
N PHE A 106 9.37 5.62 9.94
CA PHE A 106 9.07 4.20 10.11
C PHE A 106 10.33 3.34 10.28
N ASP A 107 11.53 3.93 10.21
CA ASP A 107 12.80 3.20 10.24
C ASP A 107 12.80 2.04 9.22
N VAL A 108 12.63 2.39 7.93
CA VAL A 108 12.61 1.45 6.79
C VAL A 108 13.46 1.96 5.64
N ASP A 109 13.89 1.04 4.77
CA ASP A 109 14.65 1.38 3.58
C ASP A 109 13.72 1.63 2.38
N ARG A 110 12.52 1.08 2.42
CA ARG A 110 11.57 1.14 1.31
C ARG A 110 10.11 1.02 1.73
N VAL A 111 9.25 1.53 0.83
CA VAL A 111 7.79 1.35 0.92
C VAL A 111 7.32 0.48 -0.24
N VAL A 112 6.56 -0.57 0.05
CA VAL A 112 5.94 -1.45 -0.93
C VAL A 112 4.47 -1.09 -1.04
N VAL A 113 4.02 -0.76 -2.26
CA VAL A 113 2.66 -0.26 -2.51
C VAL A 113 1.93 -1.07 -3.58
N GLY A 114 0.62 -1.15 -3.43
CA GLY A 114 -0.32 -1.73 -4.39
C GLY A 114 -1.19 -0.68 -5.08
N HIS A 115 -2.50 -0.91 -5.13
CA HIS A 115 -3.58 -0.01 -5.57
C HIS A 115 -3.48 0.51 -7.04
N THR A 116 -2.34 1.06 -7.43
CA THR A 116 -2.11 1.58 -8.78
C THR A 116 -1.53 0.49 -9.67
N ILE A 117 -2.23 0.15 -10.76
CA ILE A 117 -1.81 -0.93 -11.66
C ILE A 117 -0.64 -0.46 -12.54
N PHE A 118 0.40 -1.26 -12.59
CA PHE A 118 1.55 -1.15 -13.47
C PHE A 118 1.61 -2.33 -14.45
N HIS A 119 2.37 -2.20 -15.52
CA HIS A 119 2.57 -3.29 -16.48
C HIS A 119 3.34 -4.45 -15.86
N GLU A 120 4.29 -4.15 -14.99
CA GLU A 120 5.09 -5.11 -14.23
C GLU A 120 5.50 -4.48 -12.90
N VAL A 121 6.06 -5.28 -12.00
CA VAL A 121 6.62 -4.77 -10.74
C VAL A 121 7.65 -3.69 -11.07
N THR A 122 7.50 -2.54 -10.43
CA THR A 122 8.24 -1.33 -10.79
C THR A 122 8.96 -0.75 -9.58
N SER A 123 10.26 -0.48 -9.77
CA SER A 123 11.09 0.25 -8.82
C SER A 123 11.03 1.75 -9.12
N LEU A 124 10.74 2.56 -8.11
CA LEU A 124 10.61 4.01 -8.20
C LEU A 124 11.49 4.68 -7.13
N HIS A 125 11.81 5.96 -7.34
CA HIS A 125 12.60 6.77 -6.40
C HIS A 125 13.93 6.10 -6.00
N GLY A 126 14.61 5.43 -6.94
CA GLY A 126 15.88 4.74 -6.67
C GLY A 126 15.74 3.53 -5.75
N GLY A 127 14.68 2.73 -5.90
CA GLY A 127 14.43 1.54 -5.09
C GLY A 127 13.72 1.77 -3.77
N ARG A 128 13.43 3.03 -3.42
CA ARG A 128 12.76 3.39 -2.16
C ARG A 128 11.25 3.19 -2.17
N VAL A 129 10.64 3.08 -3.35
CA VAL A 129 9.23 2.71 -3.52
C VAL A 129 9.13 1.58 -4.53
N LEU A 130 8.46 0.48 -4.14
CA LEU A 130 8.22 -0.68 -4.99
C LEU A 130 6.73 -0.81 -5.25
N ALA A 131 6.31 -0.64 -6.51
CA ALA A 131 4.92 -0.81 -6.93
C ALA A 131 4.68 -2.26 -7.39
N VAL A 132 3.86 -3.01 -6.63
CA VAL A 132 3.66 -4.45 -6.84
C VAL A 132 2.29 -4.83 -7.40
N ASN A 133 1.40 -3.86 -7.62
CA ASN A 133 0.10 -4.14 -8.22
C ASN A 133 0.19 -4.24 -9.73
N VAL A 134 0.13 -5.45 -10.25
CA VAL A 134 0.27 -5.78 -11.67
C VAL A 134 -0.91 -6.61 -12.18
N ASP A 135 -1.15 -6.58 -13.50
CA ASP A 135 -2.11 -7.49 -14.14
C ASP A 135 -1.46 -8.89 -14.26
N ASN A 136 -1.64 -9.69 -13.22
CA ASN A 136 -1.05 -11.03 -13.15
C ASN A 136 -1.40 -11.93 -14.35
N LYS A 137 -2.61 -11.82 -14.91
CA LYS A 137 -3.02 -12.61 -16.08
C LYS A 137 -2.24 -12.23 -17.34
N LYS A 138 -2.06 -10.93 -17.58
CA LYS A 138 -1.26 -10.44 -18.69
C LYS A 138 0.22 -10.73 -18.49
N ASN A 139 0.74 -10.51 -17.29
CA ASN A 139 2.15 -10.69 -16.98
C ASN A 139 2.59 -12.14 -17.14
N ARG A 140 1.77 -13.11 -16.68
CA ARG A 140 2.01 -14.53 -16.94
C ARG A 140 2.09 -14.85 -18.43
N LYS A 141 1.15 -14.30 -19.23
CA LYS A 141 1.13 -14.54 -20.69
C LYS A 141 2.34 -13.95 -21.40
N HIS A 142 2.95 -12.90 -20.86
CA HIS A 142 4.07 -12.16 -21.47
C HIS A 142 5.39 -12.34 -20.72
N HIS A 143 5.50 -13.30 -19.79
CA HIS A 143 6.69 -13.58 -18.98
C HIS A 143 7.27 -12.34 -18.28
N ARG A 144 6.41 -11.46 -17.76
CA ARG A 144 6.80 -10.25 -17.02
C ARG A 144 6.86 -10.53 -15.51
N THR A 145 7.61 -9.70 -14.79
CA THR A 145 7.67 -9.77 -13.33
C THR A 145 6.29 -9.53 -12.69
N ARG A 146 5.95 -10.33 -11.67
CA ARG A 146 4.64 -10.35 -11.01
C ARG A 146 4.70 -10.24 -9.50
N ALA A 147 5.89 -10.42 -8.92
CA ALA A 147 6.10 -10.39 -7.48
C ALA A 147 7.48 -9.83 -7.14
N ILE A 148 7.66 -9.52 -5.86
CA ILE A 148 8.97 -9.28 -5.27
C ILE A 148 9.28 -10.41 -4.29
N LEU A 149 10.55 -10.78 -4.22
CA LEU A 149 11.11 -11.62 -3.18
C LEU A 149 12.09 -10.76 -2.38
N ILE A 150 11.92 -10.74 -1.06
CA ILE A 150 12.79 -10.01 -0.14
C ILE A 150 13.51 -11.02 0.76
N GLU A 151 14.83 -11.09 0.65
CA GLU A 151 15.70 -11.97 1.43
C GLU A 151 16.74 -11.11 2.15
N GLY A 152 16.49 -10.87 3.43
CA GLY A 152 17.30 -9.91 4.19
C GLY A 152 17.18 -8.49 3.61
N THR A 153 18.27 -7.95 3.07
CA THR A 153 18.32 -6.62 2.41
C THR A 153 18.11 -6.69 0.90
N VAL A 154 18.23 -7.88 0.31
CA VAL A 154 18.14 -8.09 -1.14
C VAL A 154 16.67 -8.15 -1.57
N VAL A 155 16.36 -7.41 -2.64
CA VAL A 155 15.05 -7.45 -3.31
C VAL A 155 15.23 -7.97 -4.71
N SER A 156 14.47 -8.99 -5.07
CA SER A 156 14.44 -9.54 -6.43
C SER A 156 13.04 -9.39 -7.01
N PHE A 157 12.95 -9.05 -8.30
CA PHE A 157 11.71 -9.09 -9.06
C PHE A 157 11.59 -10.46 -9.69
N VAL A 158 10.48 -11.14 -9.48
CA VAL A 158 10.32 -12.53 -9.93
C VAL A 158 9.08 -12.71 -10.80
N ASP A 159 9.22 -13.59 -11.80
CA ASP A 159 8.13 -14.08 -12.62
C ASP A 159 7.55 -15.41 -12.06
N ASP A 160 6.65 -16.04 -12.79
CA ASP A 160 6.04 -17.32 -12.40
C ASP A 160 6.95 -18.55 -12.60
N ASP A 161 8.06 -18.40 -13.32
CA ASP A 161 9.09 -19.44 -13.45
C ASP A 161 10.15 -19.33 -12.33
N GLY A 162 9.98 -18.38 -11.39
CA GLY A 162 10.97 -18.12 -10.35
C GLY A 162 12.22 -17.41 -10.84
N LYS A 163 12.23 -16.99 -12.12
CA LYS A 163 13.32 -16.19 -12.67
C LYS A 163 13.17 -14.77 -12.21
N GLY A 164 14.21 -14.23 -11.61
CA GLY A 164 14.22 -12.89 -11.08
C GLY A 164 15.50 -12.16 -11.43
N PHE A 165 15.46 -10.84 -11.28
CA PHE A 165 16.62 -9.98 -11.34
C PHE A 165 16.56 -8.96 -10.19
N ILE A 166 17.72 -8.47 -9.80
CA ILE A 166 17.83 -7.37 -8.84
C ILE A 166 17.63 -6.08 -9.63
N PRO A 167 16.62 -5.24 -9.28
CA PRO A 167 16.31 -4.01 -10.01
C PRO A 167 17.38 -2.94 -9.84
#